data_78b86c8fc1e4d9ebd617c4bed1ff9595
#
_entry.id   78b86c8fc1e4d9ebd617c4bed1ff9595
#
_cell.length_a   1.000
_cell.length_b   1.000
_cell.length_c   1.000
_cell.angle_alpha   90.00
_cell.angle_beta   90.00
_cell.angle_gamma   90.00
#
_symmetry.space_group_name_H-M   'P 1'
#
loop_
_entity.id
_entity.type
_entity.pdbx_description
1 polymer ?
#
loop_
_entity_poly.entity_id
_entity_poly.type
_entity_poly.pdbx_seq_one_letter_code
_entity_poly.pdbx_strand_id
1 'polypeptide(L)'
;MLSVFEKEFYMKKSKLTKLIFMALCAVLGLFAKKLINPFANLLADSLHIPGGISAGFSLMFLAIAAELVQLRRCGSMMGAVQGALALISGRVGSMGALMPLGYLMPGIVIDLLYPLTRAWSQEERMAVSNMAAAVTASLTANLIVFHLWGVVLGLYLTVSAVSGLLWGLLGAALVKRLKPILSMI
;
A
#
# COMPACT_ATOMS: atom_id res chain seq x y z
N MET A 1 12.37 -7.61 -40.13
CA MET A 1 12.42 -6.25 -39.55
C MET A 1 11.09 -5.82 -38.88
N LEU A 2 9.94 -6.05 -39.51
CA LEU A 2 8.61 -5.74 -38.94
C LEU A 2 8.33 -6.43 -37.59
N SER A 3 8.76 -7.68 -37.39
CA SER A 3 8.52 -8.41 -36.14
C SER A 3 9.23 -7.84 -34.88
N VAL A 4 10.34 -7.15 -35.06
CA VAL A 4 11.08 -6.50 -33.95
C VAL A 4 10.37 -5.21 -33.56
N PHE A 5 9.91 -4.43 -34.52
CA PHE A 5 9.13 -3.20 -34.29
C PHE A 5 7.78 -3.48 -33.62
N GLU A 6 7.07 -4.51 -34.03
CA GLU A 6 5.83 -4.94 -33.38
C GLU A 6 6.07 -5.40 -31.93
N LYS A 7 7.12 -6.17 -31.69
CA LYS A 7 7.48 -6.62 -30.34
C LYS A 7 7.86 -5.46 -29.42
N GLU A 8 8.62 -4.48 -29.90
CA GLU A 8 8.93 -3.26 -29.15
C GLU A 8 7.70 -2.43 -28.88
N PHE A 9 6.80 -2.28 -29.84
CA PHE A 9 5.56 -1.53 -29.69
C PHE A 9 4.62 -2.19 -28.67
N TYR A 10 4.45 -3.51 -28.71
CA TYR A 10 3.68 -4.29 -27.73
C TYR A 10 4.30 -4.23 -26.32
N MET A 11 5.61 -4.34 -26.18
CA MET A 11 6.28 -4.18 -24.88
C MET A 11 6.13 -2.78 -24.31
N LYS A 12 6.17 -1.74 -25.15
CA LYS A 12 5.99 -0.35 -24.75
C LYS A 12 4.55 -0.08 -24.31
N LYS A 13 3.56 -0.61 -25.02
CA LYS A 13 2.14 -0.53 -24.69
C LYS A 13 1.84 -1.24 -23.36
N SER A 14 2.37 -2.44 -23.13
CA SER A 14 2.23 -3.17 -21.89
C SER A 14 2.84 -2.43 -20.68
N LYS A 15 3.99 -1.78 -20.83
CA LYS A 15 4.61 -0.97 -19.78
C LYS A 15 3.78 0.25 -19.43
N LEU A 16 3.24 0.95 -20.43
CA LEU A 16 2.39 2.12 -20.22
C LEU A 16 1.11 1.76 -19.47
N THR A 17 0.44 0.68 -19.86
CA THR A 17 -0.76 0.17 -19.18
C THR A 17 -0.48 -0.13 -17.70
N LYS A 18 0.66 -0.77 -17.41
CA LYS A 18 1.09 -1.04 -16.04
C LYS A 18 1.30 0.24 -15.23
N LEU A 19 1.94 1.25 -15.81
CA LEU A 19 2.16 2.54 -15.14
C LEU A 19 0.85 3.28 -14.88
N ILE A 20 -0.09 3.28 -15.85
CA ILE A 20 -1.41 3.87 -15.68
C ILE A 20 -2.17 3.16 -14.54
N PHE A 21 -2.13 1.83 -14.50
CA PHE A 21 -2.76 1.06 -13.44
C PHE A 21 -2.17 1.38 -12.06
N MET A 22 -0.84 1.48 -11.96
CA MET A 22 -0.16 1.91 -10.74
C MET A 22 -0.60 3.30 -10.29
N ALA A 23 -0.68 4.25 -11.23
CA ALA A 23 -1.13 5.61 -10.93
C ALA A 23 -2.58 5.63 -10.42
N LEU A 24 -3.48 4.86 -11.04
CA LEU A 24 -4.86 4.70 -10.58
C LEU A 24 -4.93 4.10 -9.16
N CYS A 25 -4.17 3.04 -8.89
CA CYS A 25 -4.10 2.46 -7.55
C CYS A 25 -3.53 3.43 -6.51
N ALA A 26 -2.53 4.25 -6.88
CA ALA A 26 -1.97 5.27 -6.01
C ALA A 26 -3.02 6.32 -5.62
N VAL A 27 -3.75 6.83 -6.59
CA VAL A 27 -4.83 7.82 -6.37
C VAL A 27 -5.95 7.20 -5.54
N LEU A 28 -6.40 5.97 -5.88
CA LEU A 28 -7.43 5.26 -5.13
C LEU A 28 -7.01 5.06 -3.66
N GLY A 29 -5.77 4.69 -3.40
CA GLY A 29 -5.25 4.54 -2.03
C GLY A 29 -5.34 5.83 -1.20
N LEU A 30 -5.01 6.99 -1.81
CA LEU A 30 -5.14 8.30 -1.16
C LEU A 30 -6.60 8.69 -0.92
N PHE A 31 -7.49 8.44 -1.90
CA PHE A 31 -8.92 8.68 -1.76
C PHE A 31 -9.55 7.78 -0.70
N ALA A 32 -9.22 6.51 -0.73
CA ALA A 32 -9.68 5.52 0.22
C ALA A 32 -9.33 5.90 1.66
N LYS A 33 -8.10 6.38 1.89
CA LYS A 33 -7.67 6.90 3.19
C LYS A 33 -8.53 8.07 3.65
N LYS A 34 -8.89 8.99 2.73
CA LYS A 34 -9.75 10.13 3.06
C LYS A 34 -11.15 9.71 3.49
N LEU A 35 -11.72 8.70 2.84
CA LEU A 35 -13.06 8.21 3.15
C LEU A 35 -13.09 7.45 4.48
N ILE A 36 -12.06 6.66 4.77
CA ILE A 36 -12.03 5.80 5.96
C ILE A 36 -11.51 6.52 7.20
N ASN A 37 -10.65 7.51 7.06
CA ASN A 37 -10.08 8.22 8.21
C ASN A 37 -11.13 8.71 9.24
N PRO A 38 -12.27 9.33 8.87
CA PRO A 38 -13.26 9.75 9.84
C PRO A 38 -13.80 8.59 10.68
N PHE A 39 -14.13 7.46 10.04
CA PHE A 39 -14.63 6.27 10.71
C PHE A 39 -13.55 5.59 11.56
N ALA A 40 -12.34 5.51 11.03
CA ALA A 40 -11.20 4.94 11.74
C ALA A 40 -10.84 5.76 12.99
N ASN A 41 -10.93 7.09 12.92
CA ASN A 41 -10.70 7.96 14.06
C ASN A 41 -11.80 7.81 15.12
N LEU A 42 -13.08 7.75 14.72
CA LEU A 42 -14.18 7.49 15.64
C LEU A 42 -14.01 6.16 16.39
N LEU A 43 -13.58 5.11 15.68
CA LEU A 43 -13.29 3.82 16.31
C LEU A 43 -12.06 3.89 17.23
N ALA A 44 -11.02 4.57 16.80
CA ALA A 44 -9.79 4.74 17.57
C ALA A 44 -10.08 5.52 18.87
N ASP A 45 -10.85 6.61 18.79
CA ASP A 45 -11.26 7.41 19.94
C ASP A 45 -12.14 6.62 20.90
N SER A 46 -13.10 5.84 20.36
CA SER A 46 -14.00 5.00 21.18
C SER A 46 -13.25 3.89 21.92
N LEU A 47 -12.20 3.36 21.32
CA LEU A 47 -11.39 2.27 21.88
C LEU A 47 -10.14 2.78 22.62
N HIS A 48 -9.92 4.08 22.69
CA HIS A 48 -8.73 4.73 23.26
C HIS A 48 -7.41 4.20 22.63
N ILE A 49 -7.44 3.87 21.34
CA ILE A 49 -6.29 3.33 20.59
C ILE A 49 -5.69 4.44 19.71
N PRO A 50 -4.38 4.65 19.73
CA PRO A 50 -3.73 5.68 18.91
C PRO A 50 -3.69 5.27 17.43
N GLY A 51 -4.81 5.40 16.70
CA GLY A 51 -4.84 5.26 15.23
C GLY A 51 -4.49 3.88 14.67
N GLY A 52 -3.95 3.84 13.47
CA GLY A 52 -3.45 2.59 12.81
C GLY A 52 -4.46 1.86 11.93
N ILE A 53 -5.75 1.99 12.18
CA ILE A 53 -6.81 1.23 11.49
C ILE A 53 -6.91 1.60 10.00
N SER A 54 -6.78 2.89 9.66
CA SER A 54 -6.91 3.37 8.27
C SER A 54 -5.69 3.09 7.39
N ALA A 55 -4.53 2.83 8.00
CA ALA A 55 -3.29 2.62 7.26
C ALA A 55 -3.37 1.36 6.39
N GLY A 56 -3.83 0.24 6.95
CA GLY A 56 -3.96 -1.03 6.24
C GLY A 56 -4.84 -0.93 4.99
N PHE A 57 -5.94 -0.17 5.06
CA PHE A 57 -6.84 0.01 3.93
C PHE A 57 -6.20 0.77 2.76
N SER A 58 -5.50 1.86 3.03
CA SER A 58 -4.85 2.61 1.96
C SER A 58 -3.67 1.84 1.35
N LEU A 59 -2.96 1.06 2.15
CA LEU A 59 -1.82 0.26 1.71
C LEU A 59 -2.24 -0.99 0.93
N MET A 60 -3.49 -1.46 1.09
CA MET A 60 -4.06 -2.54 0.29
C MET A 60 -3.92 -2.26 -1.22
N PHE A 61 -4.08 -1.00 -1.66
CA PHE A 61 -3.92 -0.64 -3.07
C PHE A 61 -2.48 -0.75 -3.57
N LEU A 62 -1.48 -0.56 -2.69
CA LEU A 62 -0.08 -0.84 -3.02
C LEU A 62 0.13 -2.35 -3.22
N ALA A 63 -0.40 -3.17 -2.30
CA ALA A 63 -0.31 -4.61 -2.39
C ALA A 63 -1.02 -5.15 -3.65
N ILE A 64 -2.21 -4.63 -3.99
CA ILE A 64 -2.93 -4.97 -5.23
C ILE A 64 -2.09 -4.64 -6.47
N ALA A 65 -1.51 -3.45 -6.52
CA ALA A 65 -0.70 -3.05 -7.66
C ALA A 65 0.58 -3.90 -7.77
N ALA A 66 1.26 -4.17 -6.65
CA ALA A 66 2.45 -5.02 -6.65
C ALA A 66 2.13 -6.43 -7.16
N GLU A 67 0.99 -7.00 -6.77
CA GLU A 67 0.55 -8.34 -7.19
C GLU A 67 0.15 -8.41 -8.67
N LEU A 68 -0.54 -7.40 -9.19
CA LEU A 68 -1.03 -7.40 -10.58
C LEU A 68 0.02 -6.94 -11.58
N VAL A 69 0.81 -5.95 -11.23
CA VAL A 69 1.78 -5.34 -12.15
C VAL A 69 3.08 -6.13 -12.23
N GLN A 70 3.50 -6.75 -11.11
CA GLN A 70 4.70 -7.59 -11.00
C GLN A 70 5.98 -6.90 -11.51
N LEU A 71 6.07 -5.57 -11.41
CA LEU A 71 7.28 -4.83 -11.71
C LEU A 71 8.20 -4.81 -10.49
N ARG A 72 9.50 -4.94 -10.75
CA ARG A 72 10.52 -4.77 -9.71
C ARG A 72 10.41 -3.37 -9.12
N ARG A 73 10.35 -3.27 -7.79
CA ARG A 73 10.19 -2.00 -7.03
C ARG A 73 8.85 -1.28 -7.24
N CYS A 74 7.79 -2.03 -7.55
CA CYS A 74 6.45 -1.46 -7.72
C CYS A 74 5.95 -0.75 -6.46
N GLY A 75 6.14 -1.34 -5.29
CA GLY A 75 5.75 -0.79 -4.00
C GLY A 75 6.45 0.53 -3.69
N SER A 76 7.78 0.58 -3.83
CA SER A 76 8.58 1.80 -3.60
C SER A 76 8.19 2.92 -4.56
N MET A 77 8.00 2.61 -5.85
CA MET A 77 7.57 3.61 -6.84
C MET A 77 6.20 4.18 -6.49
N MET A 78 5.25 3.33 -6.14
CA MET A 78 3.91 3.78 -5.74
C MET A 78 3.93 4.57 -4.43
N GLY A 79 4.71 4.12 -3.44
CA GLY A 79 4.89 4.85 -2.19
C GLY A 79 5.46 6.25 -2.42
N ALA A 80 6.47 6.38 -3.28
CA ALA A 80 7.03 7.68 -3.67
C ALA A 80 5.98 8.58 -4.34
N VAL A 81 5.21 8.05 -5.30
CA VAL A 81 4.14 8.79 -5.98
C VAL A 81 3.05 9.22 -5.01
N GLN A 82 2.59 8.33 -4.12
CA GLN A 82 1.60 8.68 -3.10
C GLN A 82 2.12 9.73 -2.13
N GLY A 83 3.38 9.62 -1.69
CA GLY A 83 4.02 10.60 -0.83
C GLY A 83 4.10 11.98 -1.49
N ALA A 84 4.52 12.04 -2.76
CA ALA A 84 4.57 13.27 -3.53
C ALA A 84 3.16 13.88 -3.71
N LEU A 85 2.16 13.08 -4.08
CA LEU A 85 0.78 13.53 -4.21
C LEU A 85 0.20 14.04 -2.87
N ALA A 86 0.55 13.41 -1.75
CA ALA A 86 0.13 13.87 -0.43
C ALA A 86 0.71 15.25 -0.09
N LEU A 87 2.00 15.50 -0.42
CA LEU A 87 2.62 16.82 -0.26
C LEU A 87 1.98 17.87 -1.15
N ILE A 88 1.85 17.60 -2.45
CA ILE A 88 1.27 18.55 -3.43
C ILE A 88 -0.18 18.89 -3.07
N SER A 89 -0.95 17.93 -2.55
CA SER A 89 -2.33 18.16 -2.13
C SER A 89 -2.46 18.79 -0.74
N GLY A 90 -1.36 19.20 -0.11
CA GLY A 90 -1.36 19.81 1.22
C GLY A 90 -1.79 18.87 2.36
N ARG A 91 -1.80 17.56 2.11
CA ARG A 91 -2.23 16.53 3.07
C ARG A 91 -1.07 15.99 3.89
N VAL A 92 -0.33 16.89 4.51
CA VAL A 92 0.87 16.54 5.27
C VAL A 92 0.58 15.96 6.66
N GLY A 93 -0.65 16.14 7.18
CA GLY A 93 -1.04 15.62 8.48
C GLY A 93 -0.05 16.01 9.60
N SER A 94 0.04 15.20 10.64
CA SER A 94 0.96 15.39 11.76
C SER A 94 2.45 15.17 11.39
N MET A 95 2.75 14.49 10.29
CA MET A 95 4.14 14.24 9.86
C MET A 95 4.77 15.42 9.10
N GLY A 96 3.99 16.43 8.70
CA GLY A 96 4.49 17.58 7.97
C GLY A 96 5.23 17.19 6.68
N ALA A 97 6.38 17.81 6.43
CA ALA A 97 7.23 17.55 5.27
C ALA A 97 7.78 16.11 5.19
N LEU A 98 7.77 15.35 6.29
CA LEU A 98 8.22 13.97 6.36
C LEU A 98 7.14 12.95 5.96
N MET A 99 5.92 13.41 5.61
CA MET A 99 4.81 12.56 5.16
C MET A 99 5.16 11.57 4.03
N PRO A 100 6.02 11.90 3.04
CA PRO A 100 6.41 10.94 2.02
C PRO A 100 7.08 9.68 2.57
N LEU A 101 7.81 9.78 3.69
CA LEU A 101 8.43 8.61 4.32
C LEU A 101 7.37 7.61 4.81
N GLY A 102 6.22 8.10 5.31
CA GLY A 102 5.10 7.28 5.74
C GLY A 102 4.46 6.45 4.62
N TYR A 103 4.66 6.83 3.35
CA TYR A 103 4.22 6.06 2.17
C TYR A 103 5.35 5.26 1.55
N LEU A 104 6.56 5.81 1.50
CA LEU A 104 7.71 5.19 0.88
C LEU A 104 8.18 3.95 1.64
N MET A 105 8.29 4.04 2.97
CA MET A 105 8.80 2.93 3.80
C MET A 105 7.92 1.67 3.69
N PRO A 106 6.58 1.73 3.80
CA PRO A 106 5.73 0.58 3.52
C PRO A 106 5.90 0.00 2.12
N GLY A 107 6.07 0.87 1.12
CA GLY A 107 6.33 0.45 -0.27
C GLY A 107 7.62 -0.35 -0.41
N ILE A 108 8.70 0.08 0.25
CA ILE A 108 9.99 -0.64 0.28
C ILE A 108 9.81 -2.01 0.94
N VAL A 109 9.07 -2.09 2.02
CA VAL A 109 8.82 -3.37 2.72
C VAL A 109 8.04 -4.35 1.85
N ILE A 110 7.03 -3.89 1.10
CA ILE A 110 6.33 -4.73 0.12
C ILE A 110 7.30 -5.27 -0.93
N ASP A 111 8.17 -4.43 -1.48
CA ASP A 111 9.15 -4.83 -2.49
C ASP A 111 10.19 -5.84 -1.96
N LEU A 112 10.56 -5.74 -0.67
CA LEU A 112 11.47 -6.69 -0.02
C LEU A 112 10.79 -8.03 0.28
N LEU A 113 9.53 -8.01 0.68
CA LEU A 113 8.77 -9.22 1.01
C LEU A 113 8.33 -9.99 -0.24
N TYR A 114 8.07 -9.31 -1.34
CA TYR A 114 7.58 -9.93 -2.56
C TYR A 114 8.43 -11.11 -3.06
N PRO A 115 9.77 -11.01 -3.19
CA PRO A 115 10.60 -12.14 -3.57
C PRO A 115 10.64 -13.25 -2.51
N LEU A 116 10.57 -12.92 -1.22
CA LEU A 116 10.61 -13.87 -0.10
C LEU A 116 9.33 -14.70 -0.01
N THR A 117 8.20 -14.10 -0.33
CA THR A 117 6.88 -14.73 -0.26
C THR A 117 6.41 -15.30 -1.60
N ARG A 118 7.27 -15.36 -2.61
CA ARG A 118 6.91 -15.80 -3.97
C ARG A 118 6.39 -17.24 -4.03
N ALA A 119 6.85 -18.11 -3.12
CA ALA A 119 6.40 -19.50 -3.03
C ALA A 119 5.05 -19.65 -2.31
N TRP A 120 4.55 -18.62 -1.67
CA TRP A 120 3.29 -18.64 -0.91
C TRP A 120 2.09 -18.46 -1.82
N SER A 121 0.91 -18.83 -1.31
CA SER A 121 -0.34 -18.55 -2.02
C SER A 121 -0.52 -17.02 -2.19
N GLN A 122 -1.32 -16.62 -3.19
CA GLN A 122 -1.60 -15.20 -3.45
C GLN A 122 -2.21 -14.52 -2.22
N GLU A 123 -3.10 -15.24 -1.52
CA GLU A 123 -3.81 -14.73 -0.35
C GLU A 123 -2.86 -14.48 0.82
N GLU A 124 -2.01 -15.46 1.14
CA GLU A 124 -1.00 -15.34 2.21
C GLU A 124 0.01 -14.23 1.90
N ARG A 125 0.52 -14.17 0.68
CA ARG A 125 1.48 -13.16 0.24
C ARG A 125 0.91 -11.75 0.41
N MET A 126 -0.31 -11.52 -0.05
CA MET A 126 -0.95 -10.21 0.06
C MET A 126 -1.29 -9.84 1.50
N ALA A 127 -1.79 -10.80 2.28
CA ALA A 127 -2.11 -10.60 3.68
C ALA A 127 -0.87 -10.18 4.48
N VAL A 128 0.22 -10.95 4.36
CA VAL A 128 1.47 -10.70 5.08
C VAL A 128 2.18 -9.43 4.58
N SER A 129 2.20 -9.20 3.26
CA SER A 129 2.81 -7.97 2.72
C SER A 129 2.08 -6.72 3.18
N ASN A 130 0.74 -6.74 3.19
CA ASN A 130 -0.05 -5.59 3.65
C ASN A 130 0.01 -5.41 5.18
N MET A 131 0.06 -6.51 5.94
CA MET A 131 0.30 -6.48 7.38
C MET A 131 1.64 -5.81 7.71
N ALA A 132 2.72 -6.27 7.08
CA ALA A 132 4.06 -5.72 7.30
C ALA A 132 4.15 -4.24 6.85
N ALA A 133 3.51 -3.89 5.75
CA ALA A 133 3.41 -2.51 5.29
C ALA A 133 2.67 -1.62 6.29
N ALA A 134 1.55 -2.09 6.86
CA ALA A 134 0.79 -1.36 7.86
C ALA A 134 1.59 -1.15 9.16
N VAL A 135 2.28 -2.19 9.63
CA VAL A 135 3.18 -2.08 10.80
C VAL A 135 4.31 -1.09 10.52
N THR A 136 4.91 -1.14 9.34
CA THR A 136 5.99 -0.21 8.94
C THR A 136 5.49 1.23 8.88
N ALA A 137 4.30 1.48 8.32
CA ALA A 137 3.69 2.81 8.30
C ALA A 137 3.48 3.35 9.72
N SER A 138 2.98 2.49 10.62
CA SER A 138 2.73 2.84 12.03
C SER A 138 4.04 3.07 12.80
N LEU A 139 5.06 2.24 12.57
CA LEU A 139 6.39 2.48 13.14
C LEU A 139 7.00 3.80 12.65
N THR A 140 6.91 4.08 11.36
CA THR A 140 7.40 5.35 10.80
C THR A 140 6.67 6.55 11.42
N ALA A 141 5.35 6.47 11.55
CA ALA A 141 4.56 7.51 12.21
C ALA A 141 4.93 7.65 13.70
N ASN A 142 5.16 6.52 14.38
CA ASN A 142 5.57 6.55 15.78
C ASN A 142 6.95 7.21 15.97
N LEU A 143 7.92 6.87 15.13
CA LEU A 143 9.28 7.43 15.22
C LEU A 143 9.32 8.93 14.94
N ILE A 144 8.42 9.43 14.07
CA ILE A 144 8.43 10.84 13.64
C ILE A 144 7.53 11.71 14.52
N VAL A 145 6.38 11.15 14.99
CA VAL A 145 5.30 11.96 15.57
C VAL A 145 4.95 11.55 16.99
N PHE A 146 4.60 10.27 17.19
CA PHE A 146 3.93 9.86 18.44
C PHE A 146 4.87 9.55 19.57
N HIS A 147 6.06 9.02 19.30
CA HIS A 147 7.07 8.63 20.28
C HIS A 147 6.52 7.74 21.41
N LEU A 148 5.59 6.85 21.07
CA LEU A 148 4.97 5.90 22.00
C LEU A 148 5.98 4.84 22.44
N TRP A 149 5.87 4.41 23.69
CA TRP A 149 6.75 3.41 24.31
C TRP A 149 5.97 2.32 25.04
N GLY A 150 6.62 1.19 25.27
CA GLY A 150 6.07 0.10 26.08
C GLY A 150 4.78 -0.50 25.54
N VAL A 151 3.81 -0.74 26.41
CA VAL A 151 2.55 -1.44 26.10
C VAL A 151 1.72 -0.68 25.06
N VAL A 152 1.71 0.66 25.09
CA VAL A 152 0.94 1.49 24.15
C VAL A 152 1.45 1.33 22.72
N LEU A 153 2.76 1.29 22.54
CA LEU A 153 3.37 1.00 21.23
C LEU A 153 2.98 -0.41 20.76
N GLY A 154 3.05 -1.40 21.68
CA GLY A 154 2.66 -2.78 21.38
C GLY A 154 1.22 -2.88 20.88
N LEU A 155 0.27 -2.23 21.56
CA LEU A 155 -1.14 -2.17 21.16
C LEU A 155 -1.30 -1.50 19.80
N TYR A 156 -0.64 -0.35 19.58
CA TYR A 156 -0.68 0.38 18.31
C TYR A 156 -0.21 -0.47 17.13
N LEU A 157 0.91 -1.18 17.29
CA LEU A 157 1.44 -2.06 16.24
C LEU A 157 0.57 -3.29 16.02
N THR A 158 0.01 -3.87 17.09
CA THR A 158 -0.91 -5.03 16.98
C THR A 158 -2.18 -4.66 16.21
N VAL A 159 -2.79 -3.52 16.52
CA VAL A 159 -3.98 -3.02 15.79
C VAL A 159 -3.65 -2.78 14.32
N SER A 160 -2.48 -2.19 14.04
CA SER A 160 -2.03 -1.98 12.67
C SER A 160 -1.77 -3.28 11.92
N ALA A 161 -1.19 -4.29 12.59
CA ALA A 161 -0.94 -5.61 12.02
C ALA A 161 -2.26 -6.33 11.68
N VAL A 162 -3.20 -6.37 12.62
CA VAL A 162 -4.51 -7.00 12.41
C VAL A 162 -5.28 -6.29 11.29
N SER A 163 -5.32 -4.96 11.31
CA SER A 163 -5.93 -4.15 10.25
C SER A 163 -5.28 -4.45 8.90
N GLY A 164 -3.94 -4.44 8.84
CA GLY A 164 -3.19 -4.73 7.62
C GLY A 164 -3.49 -6.13 7.06
N LEU A 165 -3.58 -7.13 7.93
CA LEU A 165 -3.92 -8.50 7.55
C LEU A 165 -5.32 -8.61 6.97
N LEU A 166 -6.33 -8.04 7.63
CA LEU A 166 -7.73 -8.06 7.17
C LEU A 166 -7.88 -7.38 5.80
N TRP A 167 -7.31 -6.20 5.65
CA TRP A 167 -7.35 -5.47 4.37
C TRP A 167 -6.51 -6.15 3.29
N GLY A 168 -5.42 -6.83 3.65
CA GLY A 168 -4.62 -7.64 2.74
C GLY A 168 -5.41 -8.82 2.17
N LEU A 169 -6.18 -9.52 3.01
CA LEU A 169 -7.08 -10.61 2.58
C LEU A 169 -8.20 -10.08 1.65
N LEU A 170 -8.80 -8.94 1.99
CA LEU A 170 -9.79 -8.30 1.13
C LEU A 170 -9.19 -7.88 -0.21
N GLY A 171 -7.97 -7.35 -0.21
CA GLY A 171 -7.20 -7.04 -1.41
C GLY A 171 -6.95 -8.27 -2.28
N ALA A 172 -6.61 -9.41 -1.66
CA ALA A 172 -6.44 -10.67 -2.37
C ALA A 172 -7.72 -11.15 -3.05
N ALA A 173 -8.87 -11.03 -2.36
CA ALA A 173 -10.17 -11.34 -2.95
C ALA A 173 -10.50 -10.43 -4.15
N LEU A 174 -10.16 -9.15 -4.07
CA LEU A 174 -10.30 -8.21 -5.19
C LEU A 174 -9.41 -8.58 -6.36
N VAL A 175 -8.13 -8.90 -6.11
CA VAL A 175 -7.18 -9.32 -7.16
C VAL A 175 -7.67 -10.57 -7.87
N LYS A 176 -8.21 -11.53 -7.12
CA LYS A 176 -8.77 -12.77 -7.70
C LYS A 176 -9.90 -12.49 -8.71
N ARG A 177 -10.68 -11.43 -8.47
CA ARG A 177 -11.75 -10.99 -9.40
C ARG A 177 -11.23 -10.12 -10.55
N LEU A 178 -10.20 -9.32 -10.31
CA LEU A 178 -9.65 -8.41 -11.32
C LEU A 178 -8.71 -9.11 -12.32
N LYS A 179 -8.01 -10.15 -11.88
CA LYS A 179 -7.01 -10.86 -12.69
C LYS A 179 -7.55 -11.39 -14.03
N PRO A 180 -8.72 -12.03 -14.10
CA PRO A 180 -9.29 -12.48 -15.38
C PRO A 180 -9.66 -11.31 -16.31
N ILE A 181 -10.11 -10.17 -15.76
CA ILE A 181 -10.47 -8.99 -16.55
C ILE A 181 -9.23 -8.33 -17.16
N LEU A 182 -8.16 -8.22 -16.38
CA LEU A 182 -6.89 -7.63 -16.84
C LEU A 182 -6.12 -8.52 -17.82
N SER A 183 -6.35 -9.82 -17.80
CA SER A 183 -5.76 -10.74 -18.79
C SER A 183 -6.42 -10.67 -20.17
N MET A 184 -7.59 -10.02 -20.28
CA MET A 184 -8.30 -9.80 -21.55
C MET A 184 -7.91 -8.48 -22.24
N ILE A 185 -7.18 -7.60 -21.58
CA ILE A 185 -6.70 -6.31 -22.08
C ILE A 185 -5.22 -6.38 -22.45
#